data_69ae1c2bbd8ff42a59e29808bea53f11
#
_entry.id   69ae1c2bbd8ff42a59e29808bea53f11
#
_cell.length_a   1.000
_cell.length_b   1.000
_cell.length_c   1.000
_cell.angle_alpha   90.00
_cell.angle_beta   90.00
_cell.angle_gamma   90.00
#
_symmetry.space_group_name_H-M   'P 1'
#
loop_
_entity.id
_entity.type
_entity.pdbx_description
1 polymer ?
#
loop_
_entity_poly.entity_id
_entity_poly.type
_entity_poly.pdbx_seq_one_letter_code
_entity_poly.pdbx_strand_id
1 'polypeptide(L)'
;MRRQDWELLEKYAKKYKDRESGKFAQEMLDMKRGVFVPEEDDEEADEWNNDIFQVAETPFSELEEDTRTAMEELLEDNINEYMIHKDYIPEGKDLQDIADWVLKETNDTFYLKAVPDDAYRRLVDDTVRKMVKEWKDDGLEIKTYAESLTIMETERLVIRKITRKDTGALLALMGKSEVMYAWEHGFDKKEVRQWVNRQFSRYRKDGYGYFALVLKDGGKLIGQAGLMKSVINGNEAVELGYILDNAYWHNGYATEAARRCLRYAFEKLGLQEVYCSIRPENTSSIRVAEAI
;
A
#
# COMPACT_ATOMS: atom_id res chain seq x y z
N MET A 1 -2.32 9.37 10.02
CA MET A 1 -3.62 9.53 9.30
C MET A 1 -3.44 10.56 8.18
N ARG A 2 -3.90 10.27 6.95
CA ARG A 2 -3.83 11.15 5.79
C ARG A 2 -4.87 12.27 5.89
N ARG A 3 -4.78 13.31 5.06
CA ARG A 3 -5.78 14.40 5.02
C ARG A 3 -7.20 13.89 4.77
N GLN A 4 -7.35 12.93 3.85
CA GLN A 4 -8.64 12.28 3.54
C GLN A 4 -9.20 11.48 4.71
N ASP A 5 -8.35 10.80 5.51
CA ASP A 5 -8.78 10.05 6.69
C ASP A 5 -9.34 11.00 7.75
N TRP A 6 -8.79 12.21 7.87
CA TRP A 6 -9.28 13.24 8.78
C TRP A 6 -10.59 13.86 8.31
N GLU A 7 -10.77 14.07 7.01
CA GLU A 7 -12.02 14.55 6.43
C GLU A 7 -13.15 13.53 6.62
N LEU A 8 -12.83 12.22 6.47
CA LEU A 8 -13.76 11.14 6.75
C LEU A 8 -14.14 11.09 8.24
N LEU A 9 -13.15 11.23 9.13
CA LEU A 9 -13.37 11.27 10.58
C LEU A 9 -14.25 12.47 10.98
N GLU A 10 -14.07 13.63 10.35
CA GLU A 10 -14.92 14.82 10.57
C GLU A 10 -16.37 14.57 10.14
N LYS A 11 -16.58 13.96 8.97
CA LYS A 11 -17.92 13.56 8.50
C LYS A 11 -18.57 12.56 9.46
N TYR A 12 -17.78 11.57 9.93
CA TYR A 12 -18.24 10.56 10.87
C TYR A 12 -18.63 11.15 12.23
N ALA A 13 -17.77 11.98 12.81
CA ALA A 13 -18.06 12.68 14.08
C ALA A 13 -19.33 13.52 13.98
N LYS A 14 -19.52 14.23 12.86
CA LYS A 14 -20.73 15.05 12.62
C LYS A 14 -21.99 14.21 12.46
N LYS A 15 -21.92 13.08 11.74
CA LYS A 15 -23.08 12.20 11.45
C LYS A 15 -23.54 11.46 12.70
N TYR A 16 -22.62 11.05 13.56
CA TYR A 16 -22.87 10.22 14.73
C TYR A 16 -22.63 10.95 16.06
N LYS A 17 -22.72 12.27 16.06
CA LYS A 17 -22.40 13.15 17.21
C LYS A 17 -23.06 12.77 18.54
N ASP A 18 -24.24 12.12 18.48
CA ASP A 18 -25.02 11.71 19.64
C ASP A 18 -24.72 10.26 20.08
N ARG A 19 -23.81 9.56 19.38
CA ARG A 19 -23.32 8.22 19.70
C ARG A 19 -21.91 8.31 20.28
N GLU A 20 -21.53 7.35 21.08
CA GLU A 20 -20.19 7.27 21.69
C GLU A 20 -19.08 7.25 20.63
N SER A 21 -19.27 6.47 19.56
CA SER A 21 -18.35 6.44 18.41
C SER A 21 -18.14 7.79 17.73
N GLY A 22 -19.18 8.62 17.64
CA GLY A 22 -19.09 9.97 17.08
C GLY A 22 -18.40 10.95 18.03
N LYS A 23 -18.62 10.81 19.34
CA LYS A 23 -17.91 11.58 20.36
C LYS A 23 -16.42 11.29 20.33
N PHE A 24 -16.06 10.01 20.26
CA PHE A 24 -14.66 9.60 20.13
C PHE A 24 -14.00 10.10 18.85
N ALA A 25 -14.68 10.03 17.71
CA ALA A 25 -14.18 10.62 16.48
C ALA A 25 -13.92 12.13 16.62
N GLN A 26 -14.77 12.83 17.40
CA GLN A 26 -14.56 14.23 17.71
C GLN A 26 -13.34 14.45 18.63
N GLU A 27 -13.15 13.60 19.64
CA GLU A 27 -11.98 13.66 20.53
C GLU A 27 -10.67 13.45 19.77
N MET A 28 -10.63 12.49 18.84
CA MET A 28 -9.48 12.29 17.93
C MET A 28 -9.18 13.52 17.08
N LEU A 29 -10.22 14.23 16.61
CA LEU A 29 -10.07 15.48 15.89
C LEU A 29 -9.54 16.59 16.78
N ASP A 30 -10.00 16.64 18.03
CA ASP A 30 -9.58 17.64 19.00
C ASP A 30 -8.14 17.39 19.48
N MET A 31 -7.71 16.13 19.63
CA MET A 31 -6.29 15.78 19.84
C MET A 31 -5.41 16.29 18.71
N LYS A 32 -5.82 16.08 17.45
CA LYS A 32 -5.09 16.61 16.28
C LYS A 32 -4.99 18.13 16.32
N ARG A 33 -5.99 18.81 16.81
CA ARG A 33 -6.04 20.28 16.94
C ARG A 33 -5.29 20.80 18.18
N GLY A 34 -4.75 19.89 19.02
CA GLY A 34 -4.09 20.24 20.28
C GLY A 34 -5.04 20.75 21.36
N VAL A 35 -6.33 20.46 21.24
CA VAL A 35 -7.37 20.88 22.19
C VAL A 35 -7.58 19.84 23.29
N PHE A 36 -7.24 18.58 23.03
CA PHE A 36 -7.40 17.46 23.97
C PHE A 36 -6.04 16.83 24.28
N VAL A 37 -5.73 16.67 25.58
CA VAL A 37 -4.58 15.91 26.09
C VAL A 37 -5.16 14.81 26.96
N PRO A 38 -4.95 13.50 26.64
CA PRO A 38 -5.41 12.43 27.51
C PRO A 38 -4.71 12.48 28.87
N GLU A 39 -5.41 12.23 29.96
CA GLU A 39 -4.80 11.99 31.26
C GLU A 39 -4.04 10.66 31.22
N GLU A 40 -2.77 10.68 31.67
CA GLU A 40 -1.83 9.54 31.62
C GLU A 40 -2.16 8.49 32.68
N ASP A 41 -3.25 7.80 32.76
CA ASP A 41 -3.42 6.62 33.62
C ASP A 41 -4.81 5.97 33.46
N ASP A 42 -5.13 5.46 32.24
CA ASP A 42 -6.35 4.67 32.08
C ASP A 42 -6.01 3.26 31.58
N GLU A 43 -5.99 2.29 32.53
CA GLU A 43 -6.00 0.86 32.21
C GLU A 43 -7.26 0.44 31.41
N GLU A 44 -8.28 1.28 31.31
CA GLU A 44 -9.46 1.12 30.44
C GLU A 44 -9.18 1.38 28.96
N ALA A 45 -8.04 1.97 28.58
CA ALA A 45 -7.72 2.29 27.19
C ALA A 45 -7.60 1.03 26.28
N ASP A 46 -7.27 -0.13 26.83
CA ASP A 46 -7.17 -1.38 26.08
C ASP A 46 -8.55 -2.03 25.83
N GLU A 47 -9.53 -1.86 26.72
CA GLU A 47 -10.91 -2.28 26.47
C GLU A 47 -11.59 -1.36 25.43
N TRP A 48 -11.31 -0.06 25.47
CA TRP A 48 -11.82 0.93 24.52
C TRP A 48 -11.36 0.67 23.08
N ASN A 49 -10.14 0.21 22.89
CA ASN A 49 -9.64 -0.16 21.55
C ASN A 49 -10.41 -1.30 20.90
N ASN A 50 -11.05 -2.19 21.63
CA ASN A 50 -11.86 -3.27 21.09
C ASN A 50 -13.32 -2.88 20.81
N ASP A 51 -13.91 -1.96 21.59
CA ASP A 51 -15.32 -1.56 21.45
C ASP A 51 -15.53 -0.41 20.45
N ILE A 52 -14.51 0.42 20.23
CA ILE A 52 -14.59 1.63 19.39
C ILE A 52 -14.80 1.30 17.91
N PHE A 53 -14.37 0.13 17.47
CA PHE A 53 -14.52 -0.35 16.09
C PHE A 53 -15.60 -1.44 15.92
N GLN A 54 -16.61 -1.51 16.80
CA GLN A 54 -17.89 -2.10 16.43
C GLN A 54 -18.60 -1.12 15.44
N VAL A 55 -17.94 -0.82 14.35
CA VAL A 55 -18.63 -0.27 13.19
C VAL A 55 -19.70 -1.29 12.83
N ALA A 56 -20.99 -0.89 12.91
CA ALA A 56 -22.10 -1.76 12.56
C ALA A 56 -21.82 -2.34 11.16
N GLU A 57 -22.02 -3.64 11.01
CA GLU A 57 -21.92 -4.27 9.70
C GLU A 57 -22.84 -3.54 8.73
N THR A 58 -22.25 -2.91 7.72
CA THR A 58 -22.98 -2.08 6.76
C THR A 58 -22.92 -2.76 5.40
N PRO A 59 -24.06 -3.06 4.77
CA PRO A 59 -24.09 -3.55 3.39
C PRO A 59 -23.33 -2.61 2.45
N PHE A 60 -22.62 -3.15 1.47
CA PHE A 60 -21.85 -2.34 0.51
C PHE A 60 -22.71 -1.27 -0.17
N SER A 61 -23.96 -1.62 -0.56
CA SER A 61 -24.89 -0.69 -1.19
C SER A 61 -25.33 0.49 -0.30
N GLU A 62 -25.17 0.36 1.02
CA GLU A 62 -25.53 1.39 1.99
C GLU A 62 -24.32 2.25 2.42
N LEU A 63 -23.13 1.95 1.92
CA LEU A 63 -21.93 2.78 2.16
C LEU A 63 -22.09 4.16 1.51
N GLU A 64 -21.46 5.16 2.11
CA GLU A 64 -21.35 6.48 1.52
C GLU A 64 -20.65 6.43 0.16
N GLU A 65 -21.07 7.27 -0.78
CA GLU A 65 -20.60 7.27 -2.17
C GLU A 65 -19.08 7.38 -2.28
N ASP A 66 -18.46 8.27 -1.51
CA ASP A 66 -16.99 8.46 -1.51
C ASP A 66 -16.26 7.18 -1.06
N THR A 67 -16.80 6.47 -0.06
CA THR A 67 -16.24 5.21 0.45
C THR A 67 -16.40 4.10 -0.57
N ARG A 68 -17.59 3.98 -1.15
CA ARG A 68 -17.89 3.00 -2.19
C ARG A 68 -17.00 3.21 -3.41
N THR A 69 -16.88 4.43 -3.91
CA THR A 69 -15.99 4.77 -5.02
C THR A 69 -14.53 4.40 -4.72
N ALA A 70 -14.04 4.69 -3.50
CA ALA A 70 -12.69 4.29 -3.11
C ALA A 70 -12.50 2.77 -3.05
N MET A 71 -13.56 2.01 -2.69
CA MET A 71 -13.53 0.55 -2.73
C MET A 71 -13.55 0.03 -4.17
N GLU A 72 -14.36 0.62 -5.03
CA GLU A 72 -14.43 0.29 -6.46
C GLU A 72 -13.09 0.53 -7.16
N GLU A 73 -12.41 1.65 -6.86
CA GLU A 73 -11.07 1.94 -7.38
C GLU A 73 -10.02 0.89 -6.99
N LEU A 74 -10.17 0.24 -5.82
CA LEU A 74 -9.24 -0.80 -5.35
C LEU A 74 -9.62 -2.20 -5.86
N LEU A 75 -10.80 -2.36 -6.41
CA LEU A 75 -11.35 -3.67 -6.73
C LEU A 75 -10.53 -4.39 -7.80
N GLU A 76 -10.19 -3.71 -8.89
CA GLU A 76 -9.40 -4.31 -9.98
C GLU A 76 -8.03 -4.77 -9.50
N ASP A 77 -7.34 -3.97 -8.69
CA ASP A 77 -6.04 -4.34 -8.13
C ASP A 77 -6.15 -5.55 -7.21
N ASN A 78 -7.16 -5.58 -6.36
CA ASN A 78 -7.38 -6.67 -5.43
C ASN A 78 -7.77 -7.98 -6.15
N ILE A 79 -8.60 -7.90 -7.20
CA ILE A 79 -8.95 -9.05 -8.05
C ILE A 79 -7.70 -9.56 -8.78
N ASN A 80 -6.92 -8.69 -9.38
CA ASN A 80 -5.66 -9.05 -10.02
C ASN A 80 -4.75 -9.80 -9.05
N GLU A 81 -4.59 -9.28 -7.85
CA GLU A 81 -3.77 -9.86 -6.81
C GLU A 81 -4.26 -11.25 -6.39
N TYR A 82 -5.58 -11.42 -6.23
CA TYR A 82 -6.18 -12.72 -5.94
C TYR A 82 -5.89 -13.72 -7.06
N MET A 83 -6.09 -13.32 -8.34
CA MET A 83 -5.91 -14.20 -9.48
C MET A 83 -4.45 -14.62 -9.66
N ILE A 84 -3.48 -13.70 -9.48
CA ILE A 84 -2.05 -14.02 -9.45
C ILE A 84 -1.76 -15.04 -8.34
N HIS A 85 -2.41 -14.87 -7.18
CA HIS A 85 -2.20 -15.76 -6.04
C HIS A 85 -2.71 -17.18 -6.27
N LYS A 86 -3.80 -17.32 -6.99
CA LYS A 86 -4.45 -18.61 -7.27
C LYS A 86 -3.92 -19.30 -8.52
N ASP A 87 -3.28 -18.54 -9.42
CA ASP A 87 -2.68 -19.05 -10.67
C ASP A 87 -3.72 -19.65 -11.65
N TYR A 88 -4.97 -19.18 -11.57
CA TYR A 88 -6.06 -19.58 -12.48
C TYR A 88 -7.12 -18.48 -12.62
N ILE A 89 -7.94 -18.57 -13.67
CA ILE A 89 -9.10 -17.69 -13.88
C ILE A 89 -10.27 -18.19 -13.01
N PRO A 90 -10.79 -17.35 -12.10
CA PRO A 90 -11.87 -17.76 -11.20
C PRO A 90 -13.20 -17.90 -11.94
N GLU A 91 -13.96 -18.91 -11.53
CA GLU A 91 -15.31 -19.20 -12.06
C GLU A 91 -16.26 -19.63 -10.92
N GLY A 92 -17.55 -19.30 -11.06
CA GLY A 92 -18.59 -19.81 -10.18
C GLY A 92 -18.34 -19.51 -8.69
N LYS A 93 -18.05 -20.54 -7.87
CA LYS A 93 -17.86 -20.39 -6.43
C LYS A 93 -16.65 -19.50 -6.07
N ASP A 94 -15.65 -19.49 -6.93
CA ASP A 94 -14.45 -18.69 -6.70
C ASP A 94 -14.74 -17.19 -6.72
N LEU A 95 -15.75 -16.74 -7.47
CA LEU A 95 -16.20 -15.34 -7.47
C LEU A 95 -16.70 -14.90 -6.10
N GLN A 96 -17.34 -15.83 -5.36
CA GLN A 96 -17.73 -15.58 -3.98
C GLN A 96 -16.52 -15.42 -3.07
N ASP A 97 -15.54 -16.32 -3.19
CA ASP A 97 -14.31 -16.27 -2.40
C ASP A 97 -13.50 -14.99 -2.70
N ILE A 98 -13.50 -14.54 -3.97
CA ILE A 98 -12.91 -13.25 -4.36
C ILE A 98 -13.64 -12.10 -3.66
N ALA A 99 -14.95 -12.04 -3.74
CA ALA A 99 -15.75 -10.97 -3.15
C ALA A 99 -15.49 -10.86 -1.64
N ASP A 100 -15.50 -11.98 -0.94
CA ASP A 100 -15.26 -12.03 0.50
C ASP A 100 -13.80 -11.64 0.84
N TRP A 101 -12.83 -12.10 0.05
CA TRP A 101 -11.43 -11.78 0.25
C TRP A 101 -11.11 -10.31 -0.03
N VAL A 102 -11.59 -9.78 -1.15
CA VAL A 102 -11.38 -8.36 -1.53
C VAL A 102 -12.02 -7.44 -0.50
N LEU A 103 -13.24 -7.74 -0.06
CA LEU A 103 -13.92 -6.93 0.94
C LEU A 103 -13.18 -6.94 2.28
N LYS A 104 -12.69 -8.09 2.72
CA LYS A 104 -11.88 -8.21 3.93
C LYS A 104 -10.62 -7.35 3.85
N GLU A 105 -9.88 -7.43 2.75
CA GLU A 105 -8.66 -6.61 2.56
C GLU A 105 -8.97 -5.11 2.52
N THR A 106 -10.11 -4.74 1.95
CA THR A 106 -10.57 -3.35 1.88
C THR A 106 -11.03 -2.84 3.25
N ASN A 107 -11.78 -3.65 4.00
CA ASN A 107 -12.16 -3.34 5.38
C ASN A 107 -10.95 -3.12 6.27
N ASP A 108 -9.94 -4.00 6.18
CA ASP A 108 -8.68 -3.84 6.90
C ASP A 108 -7.94 -2.55 6.51
N THR A 109 -8.11 -2.08 5.28
CA THR A 109 -7.48 -0.85 4.78
C THR A 109 -8.20 0.41 5.25
N PHE A 110 -9.53 0.40 5.25
CA PHE A 110 -10.36 1.56 5.57
C PHE A 110 -10.95 1.52 6.99
N TYR A 111 -10.64 0.49 7.78
CA TYR A 111 -11.25 0.26 9.09
C TYR A 111 -12.77 0.21 9.03
N LEU A 112 -13.31 -0.45 8.01
CA LEU A 112 -14.74 -0.62 7.80
C LEU A 112 -15.17 -2.02 8.25
N LYS A 113 -16.48 -2.16 8.53
CA LYS A 113 -17.18 -3.45 8.59
C LYS A 113 -18.23 -3.53 7.49
N ALA A 114 -17.83 -3.25 6.26
CA ALA A 114 -18.69 -3.48 5.11
C ALA A 114 -18.87 -4.98 4.92
N VAL A 115 -20.11 -5.39 4.66
CA VAL A 115 -20.45 -6.78 4.35
C VAL A 115 -20.88 -6.92 2.89
N PRO A 116 -20.53 -8.04 2.23
CA PRO A 116 -20.89 -8.25 0.85
C PRO A 116 -22.41 -8.43 0.72
N ASP A 117 -23.01 -7.62 -0.11
CA ASP A 117 -24.41 -7.75 -0.55
C ASP A 117 -24.49 -8.12 -2.04
N ASP A 118 -25.70 -8.25 -2.57
CA ASP A 118 -25.90 -8.62 -3.96
C ASP A 118 -25.38 -7.57 -4.96
N ALA A 119 -25.33 -6.29 -4.55
CA ALA A 119 -24.78 -5.23 -5.37
C ALA A 119 -23.26 -5.37 -5.49
N TYR A 120 -22.58 -5.60 -4.35
CA TYR A 120 -21.15 -5.82 -4.32
C TYR A 120 -20.72 -7.08 -5.08
N ARG A 121 -21.47 -8.19 -4.89
CA ARG A 121 -21.18 -9.45 -5.59
C ARG A 121 -21.29 -9.32 -7.10
N ARG A 122 -22.30 -8.59 -7.58
CA ARG A 122 -22.45 -8.28 -9.01
C ARG A 122 -21.29 -7.42 -9.51
N LEU A 123 -20.91 -6.38 -8.77
CA LEU A 123 -19.77 -5.55 -9.11
C LEU A 123 -18.48 -6.36 -9.28
N VAL A 124 -18.19 -7.27 -8.33
CA VAL A 124 -17.04 -8.18 -8.42
C VAL A 124 -17.12 -9.08 -9.65
N ASP A 125 -18.26 -9.72 -9.90
CA ASP A 125 -18.47 -10.60 -11.07
C ASP A 125 -18.29 -9.84 -12.38
N ASP A 126 -18.90 -8.68 -12.51
CA ASP A 126 -18.80 -7.83 -13.70
C ASP A 126 -17.36 -7.37 -13.93
N THR A 127 -16.66 -6.98 -12.85
CA THR A 127 -15.26 -6.55 -12.92
C THR A 127 -14.34 -7.70 -13.35
N VAL A 128 -14.50 -8.90 -12.75
CA VAL A 128 -13.75 -10.09 -13.14
C VAL A 128 -13.98 -10.44 -14.61
N ARG A 129 -15.25 -10.44 -15.06
CA ARG A 129 -15.60 -10.72 -16.47
C ARG A 129 -14.96 -9.73 -17.43
N LYS A 130 -15.00 -8.44 -17.08
CA LYS A 130 -14.35 -7.36 -17.85
C LYS A 130 -12.85 -7.63 -17.96
N MET A 131 -12.17 -7.84 -16.85
CA MET A 131 -10.73 -8.08 -16.79
C MET A 131 -10.31 -9.33 -17.58
N VAL A 132 -11.04 -10.44 -17.42
CA VAL A 132 -10.78 -11.68 -18.15
C VAL A 132 -10.97 -11.49 -19.65
N LYS A 133 -11.97 -10.71 -20.06
CA LYS A 133 -12.20 -10.39 -21.47
C LYS A 133 -11.04 -9.56 -22.04
N GLU A 134 -10.64 -8.48 -21.35
CA GLU A 134 -9.52 -7.64 -21.75
C GLU A 134 -8.23 -8.46 -21.90
N TRP A 135 -7.92 -9.34 -20.95
CA TRP A 135 -6.74 -10.20 -21.06
C TRP A 135 -6.79 -11.17 -22.24
N LYS A 136 -7.97 -11.75 -22.54
CA LYS A 136 -8.12 -12.62 -23.72
C LYS A 136 -7.98 -11.85 -25.01
N ASP A 137 -8.54 -10.65 -25.07
CA ASP A 137 -8.47 -9.78 -26.24
C ASP A 137 -7.02 -9.30 -26.48
N ASP A 138 -6.26 -9.06 -25.41
CA ASP A 138 -4.83 -8.70 -25.47
C ASP A 138 -3.90 -9.92 -25.64
N GLY A 139 -4.44 -11.14 -25.68
CA GLY A 139 -3.65 -12.37 -25.77
C GLY A 139 -2.84 -12.67 -24.51
N LEU A 140 -3.19 -12.09 -23.38
CA LEU A 140 -2.51 -12.30 -22.10
C LEU A 140 -2.98 -13.59 -21.42
N GLU A 141 -2.02 -14.46 -21.13
CA GLU A 141 -2.22 -15.58 -20.19
C GLU A 141 -1.89 -15.13 -18.77
N ILE A 142 -2.42 -15.80 -17.75
CA ILE A 142 -2.13 -15.49 -16.33
C ILE A 142 -0.63 -15.47 -16.03
N LYS A 143 0.16 -16.34 -16.67
CA LYS A 143 1.62 -16.34 -16.56
C LYS A 143 2.24 -15.06 -17.11
N THR A 144 1.75 -14.56 -18.25
CA THR A 144 2.21 -13.32 -18.89
C THR A 144 1.89 -12.11 -18.02
N TYR A 145 0.76 -12.15 -17.29
CA TYR A 145 0.43 -11.08 -16.36
C TYR A 145 1.42 -11.01 -15.18
N ALA A 146 1.81 -12.14 -14.61
CA ALA A 146 2.84 -12.17 -13.56
C ALA A 146 4.19 -11.63 -14.07
N GLU A 147 4.53 -11.89 -15.34
CA GLU A 147 5.70 -11.30 -16.01
C GLU A 147 5.51 -9.80 -16.24
N SER A 148 4.29 -9.33 -16.51
CA SER A 148 3.99 -7.89 -16.71
C SER A 148 4.17 -7.03 -15.45
N LEU A 149 4.31 -7.66 -14.28
CA LEU A 149 4.71 -6.95 -13.05
C LEU A 149 6.15 -6.45 -13.09
N THR A 150 7.01 -7.03 -13.94
CA THR A 150 8.40 -6.60 -14.06
C THR A 150 8.47 -5.25 -14.74
N ILE A 151 9.02 -4.27 -14.04
CA ILE A 151 9.20 -2.90 -14.52
C ILE A 151 10.60 -2.70 -15.11
N MET A 152 11.58 -3.30 -14.48
CA MET A 152 13.00 -3.14 -14.81
C MET A 152 13.78 -4.39 -14.41
N GLU A 153 14.94 -4.54 -15.05
CA GLU A 153 15.93 -5.54 -14.63
C GLU A 153 17.32 -4.92 -14.56
N THR A 154 18.17 -5.53 -13.76
CA THR A 154 19.61 -5.29 -13.70
C THR A 154 20.36 -6.59 -13.94
N GLU A 155 21.67 -6.59 -13.74
CA GLU A 155 22.47 -7.81 -13.83
C GLU A 155 21.99 -8.87 -12.82
N ARG A 156 21.71 -8.45 -11.57
CA ARG A 156 21.42 -9.37 -10.45
C ARG A 156 19.97 -9.30 -9.95
N LEU A 157 19.19 -8.29 -10.35
CA LEU A 157 17.88 -8.02 -9.79
C LEU A 157 16.79 -8.01 -10.87
N VAL A 158 15.63 -8.57 -10.52
CA VAL A 158 14.34 -8.26 -11.11
C VAL A 158 13.68 -7.20 -10.22
N ILE A 159 13.26 -6.09 -10.83
CA ILE A 159 12.60 -4.96 -10.15
C ILE A 159 11.17 -4.93 -10.67
N ARG A 160 10.22 -5.32 -9.82
CA ARG A 160 8.83 -5.50 -10.19
C ARG A 160 7.88 -4.79 -9.24
N LYS A 161 6.64 -4.60 -9.63
CA LYS A 161 5.61 -4.11 -8.70
C LYS A 161 5.56 -5.00 -7.45
N ILE A 162 5.33 -4.35 -6.31
CA ILE A 162 5.05 -5.05 -5.06
C ILE A 162 3.66 -5.66 -5.16
N THR A 163 3.52 -6.88 -4.63
CA THR A 163 2.26 -7.61 -4.55
C THR A 163 1.90 -7.90 -3.09
N ARG A 164 0.66 -8.31 -2.83
CA ARG A 164 0.26 -8.73 -1.47
C ARG A 164 1.00 -9.98 -0.98
N LYS A 165 1.46 -10.83 -1.89
CA LYS A 165 2.32 -11.98 -1.56
C LYS A 165 3.62 -11.54 -0.90
N ASP A 166 4.09 -10.34 -1.20
CA ASP A 166 5.33 -9.79 -0.65
C ASP A 166 5.19 -9.30 0.79
N THR A 167 3.96 -9.17 1.31
CA THR A 167 3.70 -8.61 2.66
C THR A 167 4.49 -9.34 3.74
N GLY A 168 4.60 -10.67 3.67
CA GLY A 168 5.38 -11.46 4.64
C GLY A 168 6.88 -11.18 4.56
N ALA A 169 7.43 -11.12 3.35
CA ALA A 169 8.84 -10.81 3.14
C ALA A 169 9.17 -9.36 3.51
N LEU A 170 8.28 -8.43 3.15
CA LEU A 170 8.39 -7.02 3.55
C LEU A 170 8.30 -6.85 5.06
N LEU A 171 7.42 -7.58 5.76
CA LEU A 171 7.36 -7.56 7.22
C LEU A 171 8.65 -8.06 7.85
N ALA A 172 9.24 -9.13 7.30
CA ALA A 172 10.50 -9.69 7.81
C ALA A 172 11.68 -8.70 7.70
N LEU A 173 11.68 -7.82 6.69
CA LEU A 173 12.74 -6.82 6.54
C LEU A 173 12.35 -5.47 7.19
N MET A 174 11.13 -4.99 7.02
CA MET A 174 10.69 -3.69 7.55
C MET A 174 10.38 -3.73 9.05
N GLY A 175 10.18 -4.90 9.63
CA GLY A 175 10.05 -5.07 11.09
C GLY A 175 11.36 -4.87 11.85
N LYS A 176 12.50 -4.76 11.15
CA LYS A 176 13.82 -4.56 11.76
C LYS A 176 14.08 -3.07 11.98
N SER A 177 14.29 -2.64 13.21
CA SER A 177 14.53 -1.23 13.55
C SER A 177 15.79 -0.68 12.85
N GLU A 178 16.82 -1.49 12.68
CA GLU A 178 18.05 -1.10 11.98
C GLU A 178 17.84 -0.88 10.48
N VAL A 179 16.89 -1.58 9.86
CA VAL A 179 16.50 -1.38 8.45
C VAL A 179 15.64 -0.14 8.32
N MET A 180 14.71 0.05 9.25
CA MET A 180 13.75 1.16 9.26
C MET A 180 14.22 2.36 10.07
N TYR A 181 15.52 2.50 10.25
CA TYR A 181 16.16 3.58 11.00
C TYR A 181 15.63 4.98 10.65
N ALA A 182 15.36 5.25 9.36
CA ALA A 182 14.82 6.54 8.91
C ALA A 182 13.38 6.81 9.42
N TRP A 183 12.66 5.76 9.82
CA TRP A 183 11.31 5.81 10.39
C TRP A 183 11.30 5.67 11.92
N GLU A 184 12.49 5.54 12.55
CA GLU A 184 12.70 5.49 14.01
C GLU A 184 12.22 4.20 14.70
N HIS A 185 11.50 3.33 14.01
CA HIS A 185 11.04 2.04 14.51
C HIS A 185 10.87 1.02 13.38
N GLY A 186 10.87 -0.25 13.73
CA GLY A 186 10.47 -1.31 12.82
C GLY A 186 8.95 -1.34 12.63
N PHE A 187 8.50 -1.52 11.40
CA PHE A 187 7.08 -1.55 11.07
C PHE A 187 6.42 -2.83 11.56
N ASP A 188 5.22 -2.70 12.13
CA ASP A 188 4.35 -3.81 12.44
C ASP A 188 3.61 -4.33 11.19
N LYS A 189 2.82 -5.40 11.37
CA LYS A 189 2.05 -6.02 10.28
C LYS A 189 1.04 -5.05 9.66
N LYS A 190 0.44 -4.17 10.46
CA LYS A 190 -0.55 -3.19 10.02
C LYS A 190 0.13 -2.11 9.17
N GLU A 191 1.25 -1.59 9.64
CA GLU A 191 2.03 -0.57 8.93
C GLU A 191 2.57 -1.09 7.59
N VAL A 192 3.03 -2.35 7.54
CA VAL A 192 3.48 -2.97 6.29
C VAL A 192 2.32 -3.15 5.31
N ARG A 193 1.13 -3.56 5.75
CA ARG A 193 -0.05 -3.63 4.89
C ARG A 193 -0.42 -2.24 4.34
N GLN A 194 -0.42 -1.22 5.17
CA GLN A 194 -0.66 0.16 4.73
C GLN A 194 0.39 0.63 3.73
N TRP A 195 1.66 0.24 3.95
CA TRP A 195 2.74 0.53 3.03
C TRP A 195 2.50 -0.10 1.66
N VAL A 196 2.15 -1.38 1.60
CA VAL A 196 1.83 -2.10 0.36
C VAL A 196 0.64 -1.45 -0.36
N ASN A 197 -0.44 -1.14 0.34
CA ASN A 197 -1.61 -0.48 -0.23
C ASN A 197 -1.27 0.92 -0.79
N ARG A 198 -0.36 1.66 -0.12
CA ARG A 198 0.13 2.94 -0.67
C ARG A 198 0.88 2.75 -1.99
N GLN A 199 1.60 1.63 -2.17
CA GLN A 199 2.26 1.38 -3.46
C GLN A 199 1.23 1.13 -4.57
N PHE A 200 0.17 0.37 -4.32
CA PHE A 200 -0.91 0.17 -5.30
C PHE A 200 -1.55 1.50 -5.71
N SER A 201 -1.86 2.37 -4.75
CA SER A 201 -2.37 3.70 -5.04
C SER A 201 -1.40 4.54 -5.89
N ARG A 202 -0.09 4.47 -5.60
CA ARG A 202 0.93 5.18 -6.37
C ARG A 202 1.05 4.65 -7.80
N TYR A 203 1.05 3.32 -7.98
CA TYR A 203 1.12 2.72 -9.32
C TYR A 203 -0.05 3.16 -10.21
N ARG A 204 -1.25 3.33 -9.64
CA ARG A 204 -2.42 3.83 -10.39
C ARG A 204 -2.35 5.33 -10.67
N LYS A 205 -2.06 6.12 -9.62
CA LYS A 205 -2.15 7.59 -9.71
C LYS A 205 -0.96 8.21 -10.41
N ASP A 206 0.23 7.65 -10.16
CA ASP A 206 1.50 8.24 -10.58
C ASP A 206 2.21 7.40 -11.64
N GLY A 207 1.79 6.14 -11.87
CA GLY A 207 2.46 5.20 -12.74
C GLY A 207 3.72 4.56 -12.15
N TYR A 208 4.15 5.01 -10.97
CA TYR A 208 5.34 4.50 -10.27
C TYR A 208 5.16 4.52 -8.75
N GLY A 209 6.04 3.87 -8.03
CA GLY A 209 6.10 3.77 -6.57
C GLY A 209 7.38 3.06 -6.16
N TYR A 210 7.41 2.49 -4.95
CA TYR A 210 8.46 1.54 -4.58
C TYR A 210 8.17 0.20 -5.24
N PHE A 211 9.20 -0.40 -5.81
CA PHE A 211 9.19 -1.70 -6.47
C PHE A 211 9.94 -2.73 -5.64
N ALA A 212 9.51 -3.97 -5.65
CA ALA A 212 10.22 -5.08 -5.02
C ALA A 212 11.54 -5.35 -5.74
N LEU A 213 12.60 -5.54 -4.96
CA LEU A 213 13.91 -5.99 -5.43
C LEU A 213 14.03 -7.49 -5.20
N VAL A 214 14.02 -8.25 -6.27
CA VAL A 214 14.06 -9.70 -6.23
C VAL A 214 15.36 -10.18 -6.86
N LEU A 215 16.10 -11.02 -6.17
CA LEU A 215 17.30 -11.65 -6.72
C LEU A 215 16.93 -12.53 -7.91
N LYS A 216 17.65 -12.41 -9.03
CA LYS A 216 17.54 -13.36 -10.16
C LYS A 216 17.93 -14.76 -9.75
N ASP A 217 18.94 -14.88 -8.89
CA ASP A 217 19.31 -16.15 -8.29
C ASP A 217 18.43 -16.45 -7.07
N GLY A 218 17.64 -17.51 -7.18
CA GLY A 218 16.77 -18.01 -6.11
C GLY A 218 15.46 -17.22 -5.88
N GLY A 219 15.15 -16.16 -6.64
CA GLY A 219 13.87 -15.48 -6.60
C GLY A 219 13.50 -14.80 -5.27
N LYS A 220 14.48 -14.54 -4.39
CA LYS A 220 14.24 -13.99 -3.06
C LYS A 220 14.08 -12.48 -3.09
N LEU A 221 13.01 -11.97 -2.48
CA LEU A 221 12.85 -10.55 -2.21
C LEU A 221 13.85 -10.11 -1.14
N ILE A 222 14.69 -9.13 -1.46
CA ILE A 222 15.75 -8.61 -0.61
C ILE A 222 15.56 -7.14 -0.21
N GLY A 223 14.55 -6.48 -0.75
CA GLY A 223 14.31 -5.07 -0.48
C GLY A 223 13.32 -4.46 -1.42
N GLN A 224 13.31 -3.16 -1.43
CA GLN A 224 12.50 -2.34 -2.34
C GLN A 224 13.24 -1.05 -2.68
N ALA A 225 13.01 -0.54 -3.89
CA ALA A 225 13.49 0.77 -4.33
C ALA A 225 12.52 1.37 -5.33
N GLY A 226 12.47 2.69 -5.44
CA GLY A 226 11.57 3.32 -6.39
C GLY A 226 11.43 4.81 -6.18
N LEU A 227 10.44 5.34 -6.86
CA LEU A 227 10.17 6.77 -6.93
C LEU A 227 8.87 7.09 -6.19
N MET A 228 8.78 8.26 -5.60
CA MET A 228 7.54 8.75 -5.01
C MET A 228 7.43 10.25 -5.17
N LYS A 229 6.21 10.74 -5.41
CA LYS A 229 5.91 12.17 -5.32
C LYS A 229 6.08 12.66 -3.90
N SER A 230 6.67 13.81 -3.76
CA SER A 230 6.95 14.48 -2.49
C SER A 230 6.84 15.99 -2.64
N VAL A 231 6.99 16.71 -1.54
CA VAL A 231 7.08 18.17 -1.52
C VAL A 231 8.38 18.55 -0.82
N ILE A 232 9.29 19.17 -1.54
CA ILE A 232 10.58 19.64 -1.01
C ILE A 232 10.62 21.17 -1.09
N ASN A 233 10.80 21.83 0.04
CA ASN A 233 10.80 23.29 0.14
C ASN A 233 9.57 23.96 -0.48
N GLY A 234 8.39 23.31 -0.36
CA GLY A 234 7.12 23.82 -0.89
C GLY A 234 6.89 23.55 -2.38
N ASN A 235 7.81 22.92 -3.09
CA ASN A 235 7.67 22.56 -4.50
C ASN A 235 7.42 21.07 -4.67
N GLU A 236 6.62 20.71 -5.67
CA GLU A 236 6.46 19.32 -6.07
C GLU A 236 7.80 18.73 -6.53
N ALA A 237 8.13 17.56 -6.04
CA ALA A 237 9.36 16.87 -6.34
C ALA A 237 9.12 15.36 -6.47
N VAL A 238 10.07 14.66 -7.08
CA VAL A 238 10.10 13.21 -7.08
C VAL A 238 11.32 12.72 -6.30
N GLU A 239 11.09 11.89 -5.32
CA GLU A 239 12.13 11.30 -4.50
C GLU A 239 12.43 9.87 -4.91
N LEU A 240 13.71 9.53 -4.97
CA LEU A 240 14.22 8.17 -5.04
C LEU A 240 14.47 7.65 -3.63
N GLY A 241 13.92 6.50 -3.32
CA GLY A 241 14.19 5.82 -2.06
C GLY A 241 14.52 4.34 -2.25
N TYR A 242 15.21 3.77 -1.28
CA TYR A 242 15.59 2.36 -1.26
C TYR A 242 15.65 1.85 0.18
N ILE A 243 15.17 0.63 0.38
CA ILE A 243 15.16 -0.09 1.67
C ILE A 243 15.59 -1.51 1.39
N LEU A 244 16.68 -1.99 1.98
CA LEU A 244 17.19 -3.34 1.81
C LEU A 244 17.26 -4.06 3.14
N ASP A 245 17.00 -5.35 3.11
CA ASP A 245 17.29 -6.24 4.22
C ASP A 245 18.80 -6.14 4.57
N ASN A 246 19.09 -5.95 5.86
CA ASN A 246 20.45 -5.78 6.37
C ASN A 246 21.38 -6.97 6.03
N ALA A 247 20.83 -8.17 5.84
CA ALA A 247 21.58 -9.35 5.39
C ALA A 247 22.20 -9.17 3.97
N TYR A 248 21.72 -8.20 3.20
CA TYR A 248 22.18 -7.92 1.82
C TYR A 248 22.93 -6.60 1.69
N TRP A 249 23.21 -5.92 2.80
CA TRP A 249 24.00 -4.69 2.78
C TRP A 249 25.43 -4.95 2.32
N HIS A 250 26.13 -3.91 1.91
CA HIS A 250 27.53 -3.93 1.45
C HIS A 250 27.81 -4.80 0.20
N ASN A 251 26.78 -5.30 -0.47
CA ASN A 251 26.90 -6.08 -1.72
C ASN A 251 26.64 -5.24 -2.99
N GLY A 252 26.39 -3.94 -2.85
CA GLY A 252 26.15 -3.04 -3.97
C GLY A 252 24.72 -3.07 -4.55
N TYR A 253 23.82 -3.87 -4.01
CA TYR A 253 22.44 -4.00 -4.51
C TYR A 253 21.66 -2.68 -4.45
N ALA A 254 21.82 -1.88 -3.40
CA ALA A 254 21.16 -0.58 -3.28
C ALA A 254 21.58 0.37 -4.42
N THR A 255 22.89 0.47 -4.68
CA THR A 255 23.44 1.30 -5.76
C THR A 255 22.98 0.81 -7.13
N GLU A 256 22.98 -0.51 -7.35
CA GLU A 256 22.52 -1.12 -8.60
C GLU A 256 21.04 -0.82 -8.87
N ALA A 257 20.18 -1.01 -7.87
CA ALA A 257 18.76 -0.73 -7.93
C ALA A 257 18.48 0.77 -8.14
N ALA A 258 19.14 1.63 -7.35
CA ALA A 258 18.99 3.08 -7.41
C ALA A 258 19.38 3.65 -8.78
N ARG A 259 20.51 3.23 -9.35
CA ARG A 259 20.89 3.60 -10.74
C ARG A 259 19.86 3.18 -11.76
N ARG A 260 19.28 2.00 -11.60
CA ARG A 260 18.26 1.51 -12.52
C ARG A 260 16.95 2.30 -12.39
N CYS A 261 16.57 2.67 -11.17
CA CYS A 261 15.44 3.57 -10.92
C CYS A 261 15.65 4.97 -11.50
N LEU A 262 16.86 5.55 -11.40
CA LEU A 262 17.18 6.83 -12.02
C LEU A 262 17.07 6.77 -13.54
N ARG A 263 17.60 5.73 -14.18
CA ARG A 263 17.42 5.54 -15.61
C ARG A 263 15.94 5.47 -15.99
N TYR A 264 15.14 4.74 -15.24
CA TYR A 264 13.71 4.66 -15.46
C TYR A 264 13.05 6.03 -15.32
N ALA A 265 13.43 6.80 -14.30
CA ALA A 265 12.92 8.15 -14.07
C ALA A 265 13.18 9.08 -15.27
N PHE A 266 14.41 9.09 -15.77
CA PHE A 266 14.80 10.00 -16.85
C PHE A 266 14.38 9.49 -18.24
N GLU A 267 14.63 8.20 -18.55
CA GLU A 267 14.44 7.65 -19.89
C GLU A 267 12.97 7.25 -20.18
N LYS A 268 12.21 6.83 -19.16
CA LYS A 268 10.83 6.34 -19.33
C LYS A 268 9.76 7.31 -18.82
N LEU A 269 10.01 7.97 -17.69
CA LEU A 269 9.07 8.94 -17.13
C LEU A 269 9.33 10.38 -17.58
N GLY A 270 10.47 10.65 -18.22
CA GLY A 270 10.83 11.97 -18.74
C GLY A 270 11.09 13.00 -17.64
N LEU A 271 11.36 12.57 -16.40
CA LEU A 271 11.67 13.48 -15.31
C LEU A 271 12.96 14.24 -15.58
N GLN A 272 13.04 15.50 -15.15
CA GLN A 272 14.23 16.33 -15.32
C GLN A 272 15.16 16.26 -14.12
N GLU A 273 14.60 15.98 -12.93
CA GLU A 273 15.32 15.91 -11.67
C GLU A 273 14.68 14.90 -10.73
N VAL A 274 15.50 14.31 -9.86
CA VAL A 274 15.10 13.36 -8.83
C VAL A 274 15.92 13.66 -7.57
N TYR A 275 15.27 13.62 -6.42
CA TYR A 275 15.88 13.95 -5.15
C TYR A 275 16.06 12.71 -4.27
N CYS A 276 16.99 12.77 -3.34
CA CYS A 276 17.12 11.82 -2.24
C CYS A 276 17.06 12.58 -0.92
N SER A 277 15.99 12.43 -0.14
CA SER A 277 15.90 12.99 1.20
C SER A 277 16.51 12.02 2.21
N ILE A 278 17.67 12.34 2.74
CA ILE A 278 18.45 11.45 3.60
C ILE A 278 18.81 12.17 4.89
N ARG A 279 18.60 11.51 6.05
CA ARG A 279 19.07 12.02 7.34
C ARG A 279 20.60 12.11 7.34
N PRO A 280 21.21 13.18 7.89
CA PRO A 280 22.67 13.36 7.89
C PRO A 280 23.45 12.20 8.52
N GLU A 281 22.86 11.53 9.49
CA GLU A 281 23.47 10.38 10.18
C GLU A 281 23.43 9.08 9.36
N ASN A 282 22.59 9.01 8.33
CA ASN A 282 22.47 7.82 7.47
C ASN A 282 23.55 7.79 6.40
N THR A 283 24.80 7.65 6.84
CA THR A 283 25.98 7.67 5.98
C THR A 283 25.96 6.55 4.91
N SER A 284 25.29 5.43 5.19
CA SER A 284 25.15 4.34 4.22
C SER A 284 24.30 4.76 3.03
N SER A 285 23.15 5.40 3.26
CA SER A 285 22.29 5.91 2.19
C SER A 285 22.93 7.08 1.46
N ILE A 286 23.67 7.97 2.16
CA ILE A 286 24.41 9.06 1.53
C ILE A 286 25.43 8.51 0.53
N ARG A 287 26.21 7.49 0.89
CA ARG A 287 27.18 6.85 -0.02
C ARG A 287 26.52 6.26 -1.27
N VAL A 288 25.31 5.70 -1.12
CA VAL A 288 24.56 5.20 -2.28
C VAL A 288 24.14 6.36 -3.18
N ALA A 289 23.60 7.44 -2.61
CA ALA A 289 23.17 8.62 -3.36
C ALA A 289 24.33 9.31 -4.07
N GLU A 290 25.51 9.39 -3.45
CA GLU A 290 26.73 9.95 -4.06
C GLU A 290 27.30 9.04 -5.17
N ALA A 291 27.03 7.76 -5.16
CA ALA A 291 27.54 6.77 -6.11
C ALA A 291 26.69 6.61 -7.37
N ILE A 292 25.50 7.20 -7.43
CA ILE A 292 24.55 7.05 -8.55
C ILE A 292 24.48 8.30 -9.41
#